data_c0079b94d865db19d79abbae0f3ddf0b
#
_entry.id   c0079b94d865db19d79abbae0f3ddf0b
#
_cell.length_a   1.000
_cell.length_b   1.000
_cell.length_c   1.000
_cell.angle_alpha   90.00
_cell.angle_beta   90.00
_cell.angle_gamma   90.00
#
_symmetry.space_group_name_H-M   'P 1'
#
loop_
_entity.id
_entity.type
_entity.pdbx_description
1 polymer ?
#
loop_
_entity_poly.entity_id
_entity_poly.type
_entity_poly.pdbx_seq_one_letter_code
_entity_poly.pdbx_strand_id
1 'polypeptide(L)'
;MTSPAMLEESRCWTVSGVRTAEEFFRAVSLLVPDATHVFLEGSPVPDIELILAGAADEAPYSAPAGTIWSWPRKNRRFSVRASRELFMQLSEAAASHAEPEICTHIHLYRGQEALVQWFDAFSDPLLVSRSVERERVESFTTAVGGVLADGSA
;
A
#
# COMPACT_ATOMS: atom_id res chain seq x y z
N MET A 1 4.03 -18.44 -12.83
CA MET A 1 4.19 -17.47 -11.73
C MET A 1 2.95 -17.45 -10.87
N THR A 2 3.11 -17.65 -9.59
CA THR A 2 1.99 -17.72 -8.66
C THR A 2 1.68 -16.33 -8.13
N SER A 3 0.42 -15.92 -8.15
CA SER A 3 0.01 -14.68 -7.51
C SER A 3 0.19 -14.79 -6.01
N PRO A 4 0.56 -13.71 -5.33
CA PRO A 4 0.62 -13.70 -3.87
C PRO A 4 -0.75 -14.05 -3.28
N ALA A 5 -0.73 -14.72 -2.15
CA ALA A 5 -1.97 -15.03 -1.45
C ALA A 5 -2.66 -13.74 -1.01
N MET A 6 -3.98 -13.74 -1.11
CA MET A 6 -4.79 -12.64 -0.57
C MET A 6 -4.80 -12.71 0.94
N LEU A 7 -4.69 -11.56 1.59
CA LEU A 7 -4.85 -11.48 3.03
C LEU A 7 -6.33 -11.58 3.40
N GLU A 8 -6.62 -12.32 4.45
CA GLU A 8 -7.99 -12.46 4.97
C GLU A 8 -8.13 -11.58 6.20
N GLU A 9 -9.14 -10.72 6.19
CA GLU A 9 -9.39 -9.78 7.27
C GLU A 9 -9.46 -10.46 8.65
N SER A 10 -10.08 -11.61 8.72
CA SER A 10 -10.22 -12.36 9.98
C SER A 10 -8.90 -12.91 10.53
N ARG A 11 -7.85 -12.89 9.73
CA ARG A 11 -6.54 -13.45 10.10
C ARG A 11 -5.42 -12.43 10.03
N CYS A 12 -5.76 -11.16 9.97
CA CYS A 12 -4.80 -10.08 9.84
C CYS A 12 -4.94 -9.08 10.96
N TRP A 13 -3.91 -8.24 11.11
CA TRP A 13 -4.11 -6.98 11.79
C TRP A 13 -4.91 -6.09 10.85
N THR A 14 -5.82 -5.30 11.37
CA THR A 14 -6.50 -4.27 10.59
C THR A 14 -6.21 -2.90 11.17
N VAL A 15 -5.89 -1.94 10.30
CA VAL A 15 -5.66 -0.56 10.68
C VAL A 15 -6.66 0.30 9.94
N SER A 16 -7.46 1.04 10.69
CA SER A 16 -8.43 1.98 10.12
C SER A 16 -8.07 3.41 10.50
N GLY A 17 -8.71 4.37 9.85
CA GLY A 17 -8.51 5.77 10.18
C GLY A 17 -7.27 6.41 9.57
N VAL A 18 -6.60 5.76 8.62
CA VAL A 18 -5.54 6.38 7.85
C VAL A 18 -6.17 7.36 6.89
N ARG A 19 -5.92 8.64 7.05
CA ARG A 19 -6.66 9.69 6.37
C ARG A 19 -5.98 10.24 5.13
N THR A 20 -4.66 10.32 5.13
CA THR A 20 -3.93 10.95 4.04
C THR A 20 -2.83 10.05 3.52
N ALA A 21 -2.60 10.16 2.21
CA ALA A 21 -1.52 9.43 1.56
C ALA A 21 -0.16 9.92 2.06
N GLU A 22 -0.03 11.21 2.36
CA GLU A 22 1.18 11.77 2.91
C GLU A 22 1.59 11.06 4.20
N GLU A 23 0.66 10.92 5.14
CA GLU A 23 0.92 10.26 6.41
C GLU A 23 1.24 8.77 6.20
N PHE A 24 0.50 8.12 5.31
CA PHE A 24 0.74 6.72 5.02
C PHE A 24 2.16 6.48 4.49
N PHE A 25 2.54 7.20 3.45
CA PHE A 25 3.86 7.01 2.84
C PHE A 25 4.99 7.42 3.78
N ARG A 26 4.76 8.41 4.63
CA ARG A 26 5.76 8.82 5.62
C ARG A 26 6.00 7.73 6.67
N ALA A 27 4.96 7.01 7.04
CA ALA A 27 5.01 6.03 8.14
C ALA A 27 5.22 4.58 7.70
N VAL A 28 5.02 4.27 6.41
CA VAL A 28 4.99 2.88 5.95
C VAL A 28 6.29 2.11 6.20
N SER A 29 7.41 2.80 6.23
CA SER A 29 8.69 2.15 6.55
C SER A 29 8.80 1.68 8.00
N LEU A 30 7.99 2.22 8.90
CA LEU A 30 7.88 1.71 10.26
C LEU A 30 7.18 0.35 10.27
N LEU A 31 6.23 0.18 9.38
CA LEU A 31 5.41 -1.03 9.29
C LEU A 31 6.15 -2.17 8.61
N VAL A 32 6.67 -1.90 7.42
CA VAL A 32 7.29 -2.94 6.58
C VAL A 32 8.62 -2.45 5.97
N PRO A 33 9.65 -2.27 6.80
CA PRO A 33 10.94 -1.78 6.31
C PRO A 33 11.64 -2.76 5.37
N ASP A 34 11.23 -4.03 5.40
CA ASP A 34 11.79 -5.08 4.57
C ASP A 34 10.90 -5.42 3.35
N ALA A 35 9.89 -4.62 3.06
CA ALA A 35 9.11 -4.77 1.84
C ALA A 35 10.03 -4.60 0.63
N THR A 36 9.82 -5.44 -0.40
CA THR A 36 10.62 -5.41 -1.61
C THR A 36 9.92 -4.69 -2.76
N HIS A 37 8.60 -4.81 -2.83
CA HIS A 37 7.80 -4.24 -3.91
C HIS A 37 6.53 -3.59 -3.39
N VAL A 38 6.12 -2.54 -4.11
CA VAL A 38 4.84 -1.87 -3.90
C VAL A 38 4.03 -2.00 -5.18
N PHE A 39 2.79 -2.43 -5.03
CA PHE A 39 1.82 -2.42 -6.11
C PHE A 39 0.82 -1.30 -5.87
N LEU A 40 0.63 -0.46 -6.89
CA LEU A 40 -0.32 0.64 -6.85
C LEU A 40 -1.24 0.54 -8.05
N GLU A 41 -2.51 0.77 -7.84
CA GLU A 41 -3.47 0.86 -8.93
C GLU A 41 -4.29 2.13 -8.76
N GLY A 42 -4.48 2.85 -9.87
CA GLY A 42 -5.26 4.07 -9.88
C GLY A 42 -4.92 4.95 -11.07
N SER A 43 -5.36 6.19 -11.00
CA SER A 43 -5.10 7.21 -12.01
C SER A 43 -4.34 8.37 -11.37
N PRO A 44 -3.05 8.16 -11.07
CA PRO A 44 -2.29 9.18 -10.37
C PRO A 44 -2.08 10.43 -11.23
N VAL A 45 -1.93 11.55 -10.55
CA VAL A 45 -1.56 12.81 -11.20
C VAL A 45 -0.13 12.72 -11.75
N PRO A 46 0.25 13.60 -12.72
CA PRO A 46 1.53 13.46 -13.41
C PRO A 46 2.78 13.42 -12.52
N ASP A 47 2.86 14.18 -11.46
CA ASP A 47 4.03 14.17 -10.58
C ASP A 47 4.17 12.84 -9.82
N ILE A 48 3.07 12.25 -9.37
CA ILE A 48 3.08 10.92 -8.76
C ILE A 48 3.47 9.87 -9.82
N GLU A 49 2.91 9.98 -11.02
CA GLU A 49 3.22 9.07 -12.11
C GLU A 49 4.70 9.07 -12.47
N LEU A 50 5.32 10.24 -12.48
CA LEU A 50 6.76 10.36 -12.76
C LEU A 50 7.61 9.65 -11.70
N ILE A 51 7.24 9.78 -10.44
CA ILE A 51 7.95 9.10 -9.35
C ILE A 51 7.84 7.58 -9.53
N LEU A 52 6.64 7.09 -9.82
CA LEU A 52 6.41 5.65 -10.01
C LEU A 52 7.14 5.13 -11.23
N ALA A 53 7.15 5.89 -12.33
CA ALA A 53 7.86 5.49 -13.54
C ALA A 53 9.37 5.38 -13.31
N GLY A 54 9.93 6.28 -12.49
CA GLY A 54 11.36 6.25 -12.15
C GLY A 54 11.74 5.08 -11.26
N ALA A 55 10.80 4.50 -10.55
CA ALA A 55 11.02 3.37 -9.67
C ALA A 55 10.48 2.05 -10.23
N ALA A 56 9.97 2.06 -11.46
CA ALA A 56 9.35 0.89 -12.06
C ALA A 56 10.31 -0.29 -12.12
N ASP A 57 9.80 -1.47 -11.81
CA ASP A 57 10.55 -2.71 -11.83
C ASP A 57 9.64 -3.79 -12.42
N GLU A 58 10.23 -4.84 -12.99
CA GLU A 58 9.45 -5.97 -13.48
C GLU A 58 9.01 -6.80 -12.28
N ALA A 59 7.75 -6.63 -11.91
CA ALA A 59 7.21 -7.38 -10.79
C ALA A 59 6.98 -8.83 -11.19
N PRO A 60 7.38 -9.77 -10.33
CA PRO A 60 7.17 -11.18 -10.61
C PRO A 60 5.75 -11.67 -10.33
N TYR A 61 4.82 -10.81 -9.96
CA TYR A 61 3.49 -11.22 -9.56
C TYR A 61 2.40 -10.35 -10.16
N SER A 62 1.23 -10.96 -10.29
CA SER A 62 0.04 -10.32 -10.83
C SER A 62 -0.67 -9.49 -9.77
N ALA A 63 -1.50 -8.56 -10.22
CA ALA A 63 -2.38 -7.82 -9.33
C ALA A 63 -3.37 -8.76 -8.62
N PRO A 64 -3.73 -8.47 -7.38
CA PRO A 64 -4.81 -9.20 -6.69
C PRO A 64 -6.12 -9.13 -7.46
N ALA A 65 -6.98 -10.13 -7.29
CA ALA A 65 -8.22 -10.27 -8.04
C ALA A 65 -9.15 -9.06 -7.95
N GLY A 66 -9.13 -8.34 -6.83
CA GLY A 66 -9.98 -7.16 -6.66
C GLY A 66 -9.67 -5.99 -7.58
N THR A 67 -8.51 -6.00 -8.24
CA THR A 67 -8.10 -4.92 -9.13
C THR A 67 -8.51 -5.14 -10.57
N ILE A 68 -9.07 -6.29 -10.92
CA ILE A 68 -9.40 -6.66 -12.30
C ILE A 68 -10.51 -5.79 -12.89
N TRP A 69 -11.38 -5.26 -12.06
CA TRP A 69 -12.55 -4.51 -12.48
C TRP A 69 -12.30 -3.04 -12.73
N SER A 70 -11.07 -2.62 -12.70
CA SER A 70 -10.71 -1.25 -13.00
C SER A 70 -11.02 -0.92 -14.47
N TRP A 71 -11.53 0.29 -14.71
CA TRP A 71 -11.79 0.75 -16.06
C TRP A 71 -10.49 0.88 -16.82
N PRO A 72 -10.32 0.18 -17.98
CA PRO A 72 -9.02 0.05 -18.63
C PRO A 72 -8.32 1.36 -18.97
N ARG A 73 -9.06 2.40 -19.27
CA ARG A 73 -8.46 3.67 -19.68
C ARG A 73 -8.21 4.66 -18.53
N LYS A 74 -8.71 4.36 -17.33
CA LYS A 74 -8.59 5.27 -16.18
C LYS A 74 -7.70 4.75 -15.09
N ASN A 75 -7.69 3.45 -14.87
CA ASN A 75 -6.88 2.84 -13.83
C ASN A 75 -5.67 2.17 -14.43
N ARG A 76 -4.52 2.57 -13.95
CA ARG A 76 -3.24 2.01 -14.34
C ARG A 76 -2.66 1.24 -13.16
N ARG A 77 -1.81 0.29 -13.48
CA ARG A 77 -1.14 -0.57 -12.49
C ARG A 77 0.34 -0.28 -12.51
N PHE A 78 0.88 -0.06 -11.34
CA PHE A 78 2.31 0.19 -11.16
C PHE A 78 2.85 -0.85 -10.20
N SER A 79 3.94 -1.49 -10.58
CA SER A 79 4.70 -2.33 -9.68
C SER A 79 6.10 -1.77 -9.62
N VAL A 80 6.50 -1.36 -8.44
CA VAL A 80 7.75 -0.63 -8.25
C VAL A 80 8.53 -1.23 -7.09
N ARG A 81 9.84 -1.05 -7.13
CA ARG A 81 10.69 -1.49 -6.04
C ARG A 81 10.46 -0.61 -4.82
N ALA A 82 10.21 -1.24 -3.68
CA ALA A 82 10.02 -0.51 -2.44
C ALA A 82 11.37 0.01 -1.93
N SER A 83 11.39 1.26 -1.49
CA SER A 83 12.55 1.85 -0.83
C SER A 83 12.08 3.00 0.04
N ARG A 84 12.87 3.32 1.05
CA ARG A 84 12.58 4.46 1.91
C ARG A 84 12.54 5.76 1.11
N GLU A 85 13.46 5.90 0.15
CA GLU A 85 13.51 7.06 -0.73
C GLU A 85 12.24 7.22 -1.54
N LEU A 86 11.74 6.12 -2.14
CA LEU A 86 10.49 6.13 -2.89
C LEU A 86 9.35 6.62 -2.01
N PHE A 87 9.21 6.08 -0.81
CA PHE A 87 8.13 6.46 0.09
C PHE A 87 8.21 7.92 0.51
N MET A 88 9.41 8.45 0.72
CA MET A 88 9.58 9.85 1.04
C MET A 88 9.19 10.75 -0.13
N GLN A 89 9.57 10.38 -1.34
CA GLN A 89 9.17 11.12 -2.54
C GLN A 89 7.66 11.11 -2.73
N LEU A 90 7.04 9.95 -2.53
CA LEU A 90 5.58 9.84 -2.62
C LEU A 90 4.88 10.66 -1.54
N SER A 91 5.42 10.66 -0.33
CA SER A 91 4.87 11.46 0.76
C SER A 91 4.90 12.95 0.45
N GLU A 92 6.03 13.44 -0.03
CA GLU A 92 6.18 14.86 -0.37
C GLU A 92 5.24 15.27 -1.50
N ALA A 93 5.15 14.45 -2.55
CA ALA A 93 4.26 14.74 -3.66
C ALA A 93 2.79 14.66 -3.24
N ALA A 94 2.45 13.69 -2.39
CA ALA A 94 1.08 13.48 -1.95
C ALA A 94 0.54 14.63 -1.10
N ALA A 95 1.41 15.40 -0.45
CA ALA A 95 0.98 16.52 0.39
C ALA A 95 0.17 17.58 -0.38
N SER A 96 0.33 17.63 -1.70
CA SER A 96 -0.34 18.63 -2.55
C SER A 96 -1.58 18.09 -3.27
N HIS A 97 -1.96 16.84 -3.03
CA HIS A 97 -3.04 16.19 -3.78
C HIS A 97 -4.05 15.51 -2.87
N ALA A 98 -5.29 15.38 -3.34
CA ALA A 98 -6.30 14.58 -2.69
C ALA A 98 -6.00 13.09 -2.92
N GLU A 99 -6.41 12.24 -2.01
CA GLU A 99 -6.11 10.81 -2.04
C GLU A 99 -6.53 10.12 -3.35
N PRO A 100 -7.74 10.36 -3.91
CA PRO A 100 -8.12 9.72 -5.18
C PRO A 100 -7.22 10.09 -6.37
N GLU A 101 -6.50 11.20 -6.28
CA GLU A 101 -5.55 11.63 -7.32
C GLU A 101 -4.23 10.84 -7.25
N ILE A 102 -4.06 10.03 -6.22
CA ILE A 102 -2.81 9.29 -5.97
C ILE A 102 -2.99 7.83 -6.37
N CYS A 103 -3.94 7.13 -5.76
CA CYS A 103 -4.18 5.72 -6.07
C CYS A 103 -5.50 5.26 -5.44
N THR A 104 -5.97 4.10 -5.91
CA THR A 104 -7.18 3.44 -5.39
C THR A 104 -6.81 2.23 -4.54
N HIS A 105 -5.80 1.48 -4.94
CA HIS A 105 -5.34 0.31 -4.19
C HIS A 105 -3.84 0.38 -3.99
N ILE A 106 -3.40 -0.04 -2.80
CA ILE A 106 -1.98 -0.09 -2.43
C ILE A 106 -1.70 -1.43 -1.78
N HIS A 107 -0.72 -2.16 -2.30
CA HIS A 107 -0.30 -3.43 -1.70
C HIS A 107 1.22 -3.47 -1.60
N LEU A 108 1.73 -4.05 -0.52
CA LEU A 108 3.16 -4.19 -0.31
C LEU A 108 3.52 -5.66 -0.12
N TYR A 109 4.63 -6.07 -0.72
CA TYR A 109 5.09 -7.45 -0.72
C TYR A 109 6.56 -7.53 -0.28
N ARG A 110 6.89 -8.67 0.33
CA ARG A 110 8.28 -9.09 0.54
C ARG A 110 8.47 -10.35 -0.29
N GLY A 111 9.15 -10.20 -1.44
CA GLY A 111 9.16 -11.27 -2.43
C GLY A 111 7.73 -11.57 -2.90
N GLN A 112 7.27 -12.78 -2.68
CA GLN A 112 5.90 -13.18 -3.05
C GLN A 112 4.94 -13.15 -1.85
N GLU A 113 5.42 -12.80 -0.69
CA GLU A 113 4.59 -12.72 0.51
C GLU A 113 3.89 -11.37 0.59
N ALA A 114 2.56 -11.38 0.69
CA ALA A 114 1.79 -10.17 0.91
C ALA A 114 1.96 -9.71 2.36
N LEU A 115 2.43 -8.50 2.55
CA LEU A 115 2.59 -7.90 3.86
C LEU A 115 1.45 -6.95 4.20
N VAL A 116 1.03 -6.15 3.20
CA VAL A 116 -0.04 -5.17 3.37
C VAL A 116 -0.92 -5.21 2.12
N GLN A 117 -2.23 -5.24 2.33
CA GLN A 117 -3.19 -5.10 1.24
C GLN A 117 -4.24 -4.07 1.64
N TRP A 118 -4.38 -3.05 0.84
CA TRP A 118 -5.30 -1.96 1.10
C TRP A 118 -6.15 -1.70 -0.13
N PHE A 119 -7.32 -2.32 -0.16
CA PHE A 119 -8.32 -2.11 -1.21
C PHE A 119 -9.12 -0.86 -0.86
N ASP A 120 -9.49 -0.09 -1.87
CA ASP A 120 -10.17 1.19 -1.69
C ASP A 120 -9.44 2.02 -0.63
N ALA A 121 -8.16 2.26 -0.88
CA ALA A 121 -7.29 2.97 0.04
C ALA A 121 -7.96 4.27 0.52
N PHE A 122 -7.79 4.56 1.80
CA PHE A 122 -8.36 5.70 2.52
C PHE A 122 -9.86 5.59 2.80
N SER A 123 -10.51 4.50 2.38
CA SER A 123 -11.93 4.25 2.69
C SER A 123 -12.09 3.00 3.53
N ASP A 124 -11.43 1.92 3.15
CA ASP A 124 -11.51 0.64 3.84
C ASP A 124 -10.34 0.42 4.79
N PRO A 125 -10.45 -0.50 5.75
CA PRO A 125 -9.33 -0.84 6.62
C PRO A 125 -8.16 -1.41 5.83
N LEU A 126 -6.97 -1.07 6.26
CA LEU A 126 -5.74 -1.60 5.75
C LEU A 126 -5.46 -2.94 6.43
N LEU A 127 -5.19 -3.97 5.64
CA LEU A 127 -4.89 -5.30 6.15
C LEU A 127 -3.38 -5.50 6.23
N VAL A 128 -2.92 -5.98 7.37
CA VAL A 128 -1.49 -6.25 7.60
C VAL A 128 -1.33 -7.71 7.98
N SER A 129 -0.41 -8.39 7.30
CA SER A 129 -0.10 -9.80 7.59
C SER A 129 0.34 -9.99 9.03
N ARG A 130 -0.06 -11.11 9.62
CA ARG A 130 0.40 -11.52 10.95
C ARG A 130 1.90 -11.81 11.00
N SER A 131 2.55 -11.95 9.87
CA SER A 131 4.01 -12.08 9.83
C SER A 131 4.72 -10.77 10.19
N VAL A 132 4.00 -9.64 10.17
CA VAL A 132 4.54 -8.36 10.62
C VAL A 132 4.41 -8.28 12.13
N GLU A 133 5.49 -7.92 12.81
CA GLU A 133 5.51 -7.84 14.26
C GLU A 133 4.50 -6.82 14.79
N ARG A 134 3.82 -7.19 15.86
CA ARG A 134 2.81 -6.32 16.49
C ARG A 134 3.34 -4.94 16.82
N GLU A 135 4.55 -4.86 17.32
CA GLU A 135 5.17 -3.57 17.68
C GLU A 135 5.27 -2.63 16.48
N ARG A 136 5.57 -3.18 15.30
CA ARG A 136 5.64 -2.38 14.07
C ARG A 136 4.26 -1.88 13.68
N VAL A 137 3.26 -2.73 13.79
CA VAL A 137 1.88 -2.34 13.48
C VAL A 137 1.41 -1.25 14.44
N GLU A 138 1.71 -1.38 15.71
CA GLU A 138 1.37 -0.36 16.71
C GLU A 138 2.07 0.96 16.44
N SER A 139 3.36 0.93 16.13
CA SER A 139 4.12 2.14 15.82
C SER A 139 3.57 2.85 14.60
N PHE A 140 3.28 2.10 13.54
CA PHE A 140 2.67 2.64 12.33
C PHE A 140 1.30 3.26 12.64
N THR A 141 0.46 2.52 13.37
CA THR A 141 -0.89 2.96 13.71
C THR A 141 -0.86 4.27 14.47
N THR A 142 0.04 4.38 15.44
CA THR A 142 0.22 5.62 16.20
C THR A 142 0.67 6.77 15.30
N ALA A 143 1.62 6.50 14.40
CA ALA A 143 2.16 7.53 13.51
C ALA A 143 1.11 8.10 12.56
N VAL A 144 0.15 7.30 12.12
CA VAL A 144 -0.91 7.76 11.20
C VAL A 144 -2.18 8.19 11.93
N GLY A 145 -2.22 8.10 13.25
CA GLY A 145 -3.40 8.47 14.03
C GLY A 145 -4.58 7.53 13.81
N GLY A 146 -4.30 6.28 13.48
CA GLY A 146 -5.31 5.29 13.19
C GLY A 146 -5.73 4.46 14.39
N VAL A 147 -6.50 3.42 14.13
CA VAL A 147 -6.99 2.47 15.12
C VAL A 147 -6.59 1.06 14.69
N LEU A 148 -5.92 0.35 15.59
CA LEU A 148 -5.52 -1.04 15.37
C LEU A 148 -6.59 -1.97 15.90
N ALA A 149 -6.98 -2.93 15.08
CA ALA A 149 -7.84 -4.03 15.50
C ALA A 149 -7.17 -5.36 15.18
N ASP A 150 -7.37 -6.31 16.07
CA ASP A 150 -6.93 -7.68 15.87
C ASP A 150 -8.04 -8.43 15.18
N GLY A 151 -7.81 -8.89 13.96
CA GLY A 151 -8.82 -9.58 13.17
C GLY A 151 -9.24 -10.94 13.68
N SER A 152 -8.71 -11.39 14.81
CA SER A 152 -9.00 -12.70 15.37
C SER A 152 -10.12 -12.69 16.40
N ALA A 153 -11.11 -11.90 16.18
CA ALA A 153 -12.25 -11.85 17.09
C ALA A 153 -13.05 -13.15 17.10
#